data_6749e05c9456adeb5931572169ee7817
#
_entry.id   6749e05c9456adeb5931572169ee7817
#
_cell.length_a   1.000
_cell.length_b   1.000
_cell.length_c   1.000
_cell.angle_alpha   90.00
_cell.angle_beta   90.00
_cell.angle_gamma   90.00
#
_symmetry.space_group_name_H-M   'P 1'
#
loop_
_entity.id
_entity.type
_entity.pdbx_description
1 polymer ?
#
loop_
_entity_poly.entity_id
_entity_poly.type
_entity_poly.pdbx_seq_one_letter_code
_entity_poly.pdbx_strand_id
1 'polypeptide(L)'
;MTRVPVVALVAFTVYGYATYAYATDWSHARTGGMANVNVQQWIGDLSLALPACATSGYLLFCLLGPRVMASREAMDPKGFMLAYNAYQTVFNVGVLGLFIHEIIALKQPMWGSKLPWSDNRTFKLLLGVWFHYNNKYLELLDTVFMVVRKKTKQLSFLHVYHHALLIWAWWFVCHLMARNDCADAYFGAACNSFIHIVMYSYYLMAALGVSCPWKRYITQAQMLQFIVVFVHAVFVLREQHCPVSLPWAQMFVMANMLVLFGNFYLKAYASKTSAAAPKKPPTTTTRAPSTRRTRSRKVD
;
A
#
# COMPACT_ATOMS: atom_id res chain seq x y z
N MET A 1 16.18 -27.17 -2.55
CA MET A 1 15.63 -25.89 -2.05
C MET A 1 15.17 -24.90 -3.14
N THR A 2 15.36 -25.17 -4.42
CA THR A 2 15.11 -24.21 -5.53
C THR A 2 13.74 -24.32 -6.21
N ARG A 3 12.92 -25.34 -5.90
CA ARG A 3 11.65 -25.56 -6.60
C ARG A 3 10.47 -24.71 -6.08
N VAL A 4 10.48 -24.35 -4.81
CA VAL A 4 9.36 -23.61 -4.19
C VAL A 4 9.18 -22.20 -4.77
N PRO A 5 10.24 -21.37 -4.98
CA PRO A 5 10.05 -20.03 -5.54
C PRO A 5 9.55 -20.06 -6.99
N VAL A 6 9.96 -21.03 -7.80
CA VAL A 6 9.48 -21.16 -9.18
C VAL A 6 8.00 -21.55 -9.20
N VAL A 7 7.58 -22.51 -8.36
CA VAL A 7 6.17 -22.92 -8.26
C VAL A 7 5.30 -21.76 -7.78
N ALA A 8 5.75 -20.99 -6.78
CA ALA A 8 5.02 -19.84 -6.29
C ALA A 8 4.92 -18.74 -7.36
N LEU A 9 5.99 -18.43 -8.07
CA LEU A 9 5.98 -17.47 -9.17
C LEU A 9 5.03 -17.91 -10.28
N VAL A 10 5.07 -19.18 -10.67
CA VAL A 10 4.14 -19.75 -11.65
C VAL A 10 2.70 -19.65 -11.17
N ALA A 11 2.43 -19.99 -9.89
CA ALA A 11 1.09 -19.88 -9.32
C ALA A 11 0.56 -18.45 -9.34
N PHE A 12 1.37 -17.45 -8.97
CA PHE A 12 1.00 -16.04 -9.05
C PHE A 12 0.81 -15.55 -10.49
N THR A 13 1.65 -16.01 -11.42
CA THR A 13 1.52 -15.69 -12.84
C THR A 13 0.25 -16.29 -13.42
N VAL A 14 -0.04 -17.57 -13.09
CA VAL A 14 -1.27 -18.25 -13.50
C VAL A 14 -2.50 -17.58 -12.90
N TYR A 15 -2.45 -17.18 -11.62
CA TYR A 15 -3.54 -16.42 -10.99
C TYR A 15 -3.77 -15.09 -11.71
N GLY A 16 -2.72 -14.30 -11.95
CA GLY A 16 -2.82 -13.03 -12.67
C GLY A 16 -3.35 -13.20 -14.10
N TYR A 17 -2.84 -14.20 -14.83
CA TYR A 17 -3.30 -14.53 -16.15
C TYR A 17 -4.74 -15.05 -16.15
N ALA A 18 -5.09 -15.96 -15.24
CA ALA A 18 -6.45 -16.48 -15.12
C ALA A 18 -7.45 -15.36 -14.78
N THR A 19 -7.07 -14.43 -13.90
CA THR A 19 -7.89 -13.26 -13.58
C THR A 19 -8.06 -12.35 -14.80
N TYR A 20 -6.98 -12.10 -15.55
CA TYR A 20 -7.01 -11.34 -16.79
C TYR A 20 -7.82 -12.05 -17.87
N ALA A 21 -7.55 -13.35 -18.13
CA ALA A 21 -8.27 -14.17 -19.10
C ALA A 21 -9.76 -14.26 -18.77
N TYR A 22 -10.10 -14.52 -17.49
CA TYR A 22 -11.48 -14.54 -17.02
C TYR A 22 -12.19 -13.20 -17.31
N ALA A 23 -11.54 -12.08 -17.02
CA ALA A 23 -12.10 -10.77 -17.27
C ALA A 23 -12.22 -10.46 -18.79
N THR A 24 -11.26 -10.93 -19.61
CA THR A 24 -11.28 -10.73 -21.07
C THR A 24 -12.17 -11.72 -21.79
N ASP A 25 -12.10 -13.02 -21.47
CA ASP A 25 -12.95 -14.06 -22.09
C ASP A 25 -14.44 -13.85 -21.75
N TRP A 26 -14.72 -13.44 -20.52
CA TRP A 26 -16.06 -13.11 -20.10
C TRP A 26 -16.59 -11.88 -20.88
N SER A 27 -15.70 -10.94 -21.24
CA SER A 27 -16.01 -9.81 -22.10
C SER A 27 -16.23 -10.22 -23.57
N HIS A 28 -15.51 -11.23 -24.07
CA HIS A 28 -15.61 -11.71 -25.45
C HIS A 28 -16.73 -12.75 -25.68
N ALA A 29 -16.96 -13.63 -24.66
CA ALA A 29 -17.85 -14.80 -24.83
C ALA A 29 -19.32 -14.44 -24.89
N ARG A 30 -19.73 -13.22 -24.61
CA ARG A 30 -21.14 -12.86 -24.49
C ARG A 30 -21.68 -11.92 -25.49
N THR A 31 -20.90 -11.36 -26.46
CA THR A 31 -21.58 -10.67 -27.58
C THR A 31 -20.73 -9.65 -28.33
N GLY A 32 -20.94 -9.52 -29.60
CA GLY A 32 -20.62 -8.31 -30.35
C GLY A 32 -21.39 -7.09 -29.81
N GLY A 33 -20.72 -6.27 -29.00
CA GLY A 33 -21.18 -4.94 -28.58
C GLY A 33 -21.78 -4.80 -27.18
N MET A 34 -22.28 -5.87 -26.53
CA MET A 34 -22.85 -5.81 -25.17
C MET A 34 -21.90 -6.28 -24.05
N ALA A 35 -20.71 -6.74 -24.40
CA ALA A 35 -19.78 -7.34 -23.44
C ALA A 35 -19.34 -6.36 -22.35
N ASN A 36 -19.14 -5.09 -22.69
CA ASN A 36 -18.66 -4.08 -21.73
C ASN A 36 -19.70 -3.65 -20.72
N VAL A 37 -20.96 -3.57 -21.14
CA VAL A 37 -22.10 -3.29 -20.24
C VAL A 37 -22.20 -4.39 -19.19
N ASN A 38 -21.97 -5.66 -19.57
CA ASN A 38 -22.02 -6.78 -18.64
C ASN A 38 -20.84 -6.75 -17.63
N VAL A 39 -19.61 -6.42 -18.06
CA VAL A 39 -18.46 -6.28 -17.15
C VAL A 39 -18.66 -5.11 -16.19
N GLN A 40 -19.14 -3.98 -16.69
CA GLN A 40 -19.48 -2.82 -15.88
C GLN A 40 -20.53 -3.16 -14.82
N GLN A 41 -21.62 -3.81 -15.21
CA GLN A 41 -22.68 -4.22 -14.31
C GLN A 41 -22.15 -5.19 -13.25
N TRP A 42 -21.36 -6.18 -13.66
CA TRP A 42 -20.76 -7.15 -12.76
C TRP A 42 -19.84 -6.48 -11.72
N ILE A 43 -18.98 -5.51 -12.12
CA ILE A 43 -18.16 -4.75 -11.18
C ILE A 43 -19.03 -3.84 -10.29
N GLY A 44 -20.10 -3.27 -10.82
CA GLY A 44 -21.04 -2.44 -10.07
C GLY A 44 -21.84 -3.24 -9.02
N ASP A 45 -22.09 -4.53 -9.29
CA ASP A 45 -22.85 -5.42 -8.42
C ASP A 45 -21.95 -6.27 -7.49
N LEU A 46 -20.68 -5.88 -7.30
CA LEU A 46 -19.77 -6.55 -6.36
C LEU A 46 -20.40 -6.68 -4.97
N SER A 47 -20.49 -7.92 -4.50
CA SER A 47 -21.07 -8.22 -3.20
C SER A 47 -20.26 -7.61 -2.05
N LEU A 48 -20.94 -7.11 -1.03
CA LEU A 48 -20.36 -6.70 0.26
C LEU A 48 -19.79 -7.89 1.06
N ALA A 49 -20.22 -9.11 0.75
CA ALA A 49 -19.81 -10.30 1.50
C ALA A 49 -18.29 -10.54 1.40
N LEU A 50 -17.70 -10.36 0.21
CA LEU A 50 -16.28 -10.60 0.01
C LEU A 50 -15.39 -9.66 0.86
N PRO A 51 -15.52 -8.32 0.78
CA PRO A 51 -14.72 -7.42 1.63
C PRO A 51 -15.03 -7.62 3.11
N ALA A 52 -16.27 -7.90 3.51
CA ALA A 52 -16.64 -8.15 4.90
C ALA A 52 -15.98 -9.43 5.44
N CYS A 53 -16.09 -10.56 4.74
CA CYS A 53 -15.47 -11.82 5.14
C CYS A 53 -13.93 -11.71 5.15
N ALA A 54 -13.35 -11.10 4.11
CA ALA A 54 -11.90 -10.94 4.03
C ALA A 54 -11.36 -10.04 5.15
N THR A 55 -12.00 -8.91 5.43
CA THR A 55 -11.58 -8.01 6.51
C THR A 55 -11.75 -8.67 7.88
N SER A 56 -12.88 -9.34 8.14
CA SER A 56 -13.12 -10.04 9.39
C SER A 56 -12.10 -11.16 9.60
N GLY A 57 -11.87 -11.99 8.58
CA GLY A 57 -10.86 -13.05 8.63
C GLY A 57 -9.44 -12.50 8.81
N TYR A 58 -9.11 -11.40 8.15
CA TYR A 58 -7.84 -10.71 8.30
C TYR A 58 -7.62 -10.18 9.72
N LEU A 59 -8.61 -9.50 10.31
CA LEU A 59 -8.52 -8.98 11.68
C LEU A 59 -8.39 -10.12 12.70
N LEU A 60 -9.16 -11.20 12.49
CA LEU A 60 -9.05 -12.40 13.32
C LEU A 60 -7.66 -13.05 13.19
N PHE A 61 -7.11 -13.13 11.97
CA PHE A 61 -5.75 -13.61 11.75
C PHE A 61 -4.70 -12.73 12.43
N CYS A 62 -4.82 -11.41 12.36
CA CYS A 62 -3.92 -10.47 13.05
C CYS A 62 -3.97 -10.66 14.58
N LEU A 63 -5.13 -11.01 15.14
CA LEU A 63 -5.32 -11.24 16.57
C LEU A 63 -4.81 -12.60 17.03
N LEU A 64 -5.16 -13.66 16.30
CA LEU A 64 -4.87 -15.05 16.69
C LEU A 64 -3.53 -15.56 16.16
N GLY A 65 -3.12 -15.15 14.98
CA GLY A 65 -1.90 -15.63 14.32
C GLY A 65 -0.64 -15.51 15.19
N PRO A 66 -0.35 -14.34 15.81
CA PRO A 66 0.78 -14.21 16.73
C PRO A 66 0.69 -15.13 17.95
N ARG A 67 -0.53 -15.39 18.48
CA ARG A 67 -0.74 -16.31 19.60
C ARG A 67 -0.46 -17.76 19.20
N VAL A 68 -0.95 -18.19 18.05
CA VAL A 68 -0.69 -19.52 17.50
C VAL A 68 0.80 -19.73 17.23
N MET A 69 1.47 -18.69 16.73
CA MET A 69 2.91 -18.73 16.48
C MET A 69 3.77 -18.63 17.75
N ALA A 70 3.21 -18.23 18.89
CA ALA A 70 3.98 -18.08 20.14
C ALA A 70 4.70 -19.37 20.53
N SER A 71 4.02 -20.52 20.42
CA SER A 71 4.54 -21.87 20.75
C SER A 71 5.26 -22.58 19.60
N ARG A 72 5.37 -21.95 18.42
CA ARG A 72 5.99 -22.55 17.24
C ARG A 72 7.32 -21.86 16.93
N GLU A 73 8.18 -22.51 16.17
CA GLU A 73 9.38 -21.88 15.64
C GLU A 73 9.05 -20.86 14.55
N ALA A 74 9.91 -19.85 14.39
CA ALA A 74 9.78 -18.88 13.31
C ALA A 74 10.06 -19.59 11.97
N MET A 75 9.16 -19.42 11.02
CA MET A 75 9.34 -19.95 9.66
C MET A 75 10.17 -18.96 8.82
N ASP A 76 10.96 -19.48 7.90
CA ASP A 76 11.63 -18.65 6.88
C ASP A 76 11.11 -18.99 5.47
N PRO A 77 9.99 -18.38 5.05
CA PRO A 77 9.42 -18.59 3.72
C PRO A 77 10.14 -17.77 2.64
N LYS A 78 11.47 -17.63 2.72
CA LYS A 78 12.27 -16.74 1.85
C LYS A 78 11.97 -16.95 0.37
N GLY A 79 11.90 -18.21 -0.09
CA GLY A 79 11.63 -18.53 -1.49
C GLY A 79 10.25 -18.05 -1.95
N PHE A 80 9.22 -18.23 -1.10
CA PHE A 80 7.87 -17.78 -1.39
C PHE A 80 7.79 -16.24 -1.37
N MET A 81 8.46 -15.58 -0.43
CA MET A 81 8.54 -14.12 -0.37
C MET A 81 9.21 -13.52 -1.60
N LEU A 82 10.28 -14.14 -2.11
CA LEU A 82 10.94 -13.71 -3.35
C LEU A 82 9.98 -13.77 -4.54
N ALA A 83 9.28 -14.90 -4.71
CA ALA A 83 8.31 -15.08 -5.77
C ALA A 83 7.14 -14.07 -5.65
N TYR A 84 6.63 -13.87 -4.44
CA TYR A 84 5.57 -12.92 -4.15
C TYR A 84 5.98 -11.47 -4.45
N ASN A 85 7.15 -11.03 -3.98
CA ASN A 85 7.63 -9.67 -4.24
C ASN A 85 7.88 -9.43 -5.73
N ALA A 86 8.44 -10.42 -6.44
CA ALA A 86 8.61 -10.36 -7.89
C ALA A 86 7.26 -10.27 -8.62
N TYR A 87 6.29 -11.12 -8.24
CA TYR A 87 4.94 -11.05 -8.76
C TYR A 87 4.30 -9.67 -8.54
N GLN A 88 4.34 -9.16 -7.31
CA GLN A 88 3.76 -7.85 -6.98
C GLN A 88 4.40 -6.72 -7.79
N THR A 89 5.73 -6.77 -8.00
CA THR A 89 6.42 -5.79 -8.84
C THR A 89 5.92 -5.85 -10.28
N VAL A 90 5.91 -7.04 -10.90
CA VAL A 90 5.49 -7.24 -12.30
C VAL A 90 4.01 -6.91 -12.48
N PHE A 91 3.16 -7.34 -11.55
CA PHE A 91 1.73 -7.04 -11.59
C PHE A 91 1.45 -5.54 -11.58
N ASN A 92 2.09 -4.80 -10.66
CA ASN A 92 1.91 -3.34 -10.59
C ASN A 92 2.50 -2.62 -11.81
N VAL A 93 3.58 -3.13 -12.42
CA VAL A 93 4.08 -2.63 -13.71
C VAL A 93 3.03 -2.82 -14.81
N GLY A 94 2.41 -4.00 -14.88
CA GLY A 94 1.35 -4.28 -15.85
C GLY A 94 0.13 -3.37 -15.68
N VAL A 95 -0.35 -3.21 -14.45
CA VAL A 95 -1.49 -2.34 -14.14
C VAL A 95 -1.18 -0.87 -14.44
N LEU A 96 0.00 -0.38 -14.06
CA LEU A 96 0.44 0.99 -14.38
C LEU A 96 0.58 1.18 -15.90
N GLY A 97 1.18 0.20 -16.60
CA GLY A 97 1.32 0.20 -18.05
C GLY A 97 -0.03 0.26 -18.76
N LEU A 98 -1.03 -0.50 -18.28
CA LEU A 98 -2.41 -0.43 -18.77
C LEU A 98 -2.99 0.98 -18.60
N PHE A 99 -2.86 1.61 -17.42
CA PHE A 99 -3.36 2.96 -17.21
C PHE A 99 -2.67 3.97 -18.13
N ILE A 100 -1.34 3.94 -18.23
CA ILE A 100 -0.59 4.87 -19.10
C ILE A 100 -1.02 4.69 -20.57
N HIS A 101 -1.13 3.45 -21.05
CA HIS A 101 -1.57 3.15 -22.41
C HIS A 101 -2.96 3.72 -22.69
N GLU A 102 -3.94 3.43 -21.82
CA GLU A 102 -5.33 3.85 -22.04
C GLU A 102 -5.49 5.38 -21.90
N ILE A 103 -4.78 6.01 -20.96
CA ILE A 103 -4.79 7.47 -20.80
C ILE A 103 -4.28 8.16 -22.09
N ILE A 104 -3.17 7.68 -22.65
CA ILE A 104 -2.59 8.23 -23.87
C ILE A 104 -3.51 7.95 -25.07
N ALA A 105 -3.98 6.70 -25.21
CA ALA A 105 -4.83 6.29 -26.35
C ALA A 105 -6.18 7.03 -26.38
N LEU A 106 -6.76 7.28 -25.20
CA LEU A 106 -8.04 7.96 -25.05
C LEU A 106 -7.90 9.49 -24.91
N LYS A 107 -6.66 10.00 -24.82
CA LYS A 107 -6.37 11.43 -24.55
C LYS A 107 -7.12 11.95 -23.33
N GLN A 108 -7.17 11.13 -22.26
CA GLN A 108 -7.93 11.48 -21.08
C GLN A 108 -7.29 12.64 -20.31
N PRO A 109 -8.10 13.58 -19.82
CA PRO A 109 -7.60 14.60 -18.89
C PRO A 109 -7.22 13.94 -17.54
N MET A 110 -6.34 14.61 -16.79
CA MET A 110 -5.93 14.12 -15.46
C MET A 110 -7.09 14.10 -14.44
N TRP A 111 -8.09 14.93 -14.65
CA TRP A 111 -9.33 15.02 -13.86
C TRP A 111 -10.50 15.44 -14.75
N GLY A 112 -11.72 15.18 -14.30
CA GLY A 112 -12.94 15.46 -15.07
C GLY A 112 -13.18 14.47 -16.21
N SER A 113 -12.68 13.25 -16.10
CA SER A 113 -12.83 12.20 -17.10
C SER A 113 -14.27 11.67 -17.11
N LYS A 114 -15.05 12.06 -18.12
CA LYS A 114 -16.32 11.43 -18.44
C LYS A 114 -16.06 10.29 -19.42
N LEU A 115 -16.27 9.07 -18.97
CA LEU A 115 -16.10 7.90 -19.81
C LEU A 115 -17.42 7.14 -19.88
N PRO A 116 -18.15 7.20 -21.02
CA PRO A 116 -19.29 6.34 -21.20
C PRO A 116 -18.82 4.89 -21.26
N TRP A 117 -19.17 4.07 -20.26
CA TRP A 117 -18.79 2.67 -20.20
C TRP A 117 -19.39 1.83 -21.33
N SER A 118 -20.38 2.38 -22.06
CA SER A 118 -20.88 1.81 -23.30
C SER A 118 -19.85 1.82 -24.44
N ASP A 119 -18.78 2.62 -24.34
CA ASP A 119 -17.69 2.61 -25.30
C ASP A 119 -16.68 1.51 -24.94
N ASN A 120 -16.46 0.59 -25.87
CA ASN A 120 -15.51 -0.52 -25.75
C ASN A 120 -14.08 -0.10 -25.41
N ARG A 121 -13.72 1.17 -25.63
CA ARG A 121 -12.38 1.70 -25.36
C ARG A 121 -12.19 2.11 -23.91
N THR A 122 -13.25 2.35 -23.16
CA THR A 122 -13.18 2.96 -21.83
C THR A 122 -13.21 1.94 -20.69
N PHE A 123 -13.79 0.76 -20.91
CA PHE A 123 -13.93 -0.26 -19.87
C PHE A 123 -12.58 -0.75 -19.30
N LYS A 124 -11.50 -0.65 -20.08
CA LYS A 124 -10.16 -1.10 -19.64
C LYS A 124 -9.63 -0.29 -18.46
N LEU A 125 -9.99 1.00 -18.32
CA LEU A 125 -9.66 1.78 -17.14
C LEU A 125 -10.38 1.25 -15.88
N LEU A 126 -11.68 0.92 -16.03
CA LEU A 126 -12.44 0.30 -14.96
C LEU A 126 -11.87 -1.08 -14.60
N LEU A 127 -11.49 -1.88 -15.59
CA LEU A 127 -10.84 -3.17 -15.41
C LEU A 127 -9.49 -3.03 -14.69
N GLY A 128 -8.68 -2.03 -15.04
CA GLY A 128 -7.44 -1.73 -14.37
C GLY A 128 -7.63 -1.40 -12.87
N VAL A 129 -8.66 -0.61 -12.56
CA VAL A 129 -9.02 -0.31 -11.15
C VAL A 129 -9.54 -1.56 -10.44
N TRP A 130 -10.31 -2.42 -11.13
CA TRP A 130 -10.75 -3.69 -10.58
C TRP A 130 -9.58 -4.65 -10.29
N PHE A 131 -8.59 -4.75 -11.17
CA PHE A 131 -7.36 -5.50 -10.91
C PHE A 131 -6.62 -4.95 -9.68
N HIS A 132 -6.51 -3.63 -9.61
CA HIS A 132 -5.89 -2.97 -8.47
C HIS A 132 -6.61 -3.28 -7.15
N TYR A 133 -7.94 -3.26 -7.15
CA TYR A 133 -8.78 -3.66 -6.02
C TYR A 133 -8.52 -5.12 -5.61
N ASN A 134 -8.56 -6.06 -6.56
CA ASN A 134 -8.37 -7.48 -6.25
C ASN A 134 -6.98 -7.76 -5.69
N ASN A 135 -5.96 -7.02 -6.15
CA ASN A 135 -4.61 -7.16 -5.61
C ASN A 135 -4.53 -6.83 -4.11
N LYS A 136 -5.43 -6.01 -3.56
CA LYS A 136 -5.47 -5.69 -2.12
C LYS A 136 -5.69 -6.93 -1.25
N TYR A 137 -6.39 -7.94 -1.75
CA TYR A 137 -6.52 -9.22 -1.05
C TYR A 137 -5.22 -10.02 -1.05
N LEU A 138 -4.46 -10.00 -2.15
CA LEU A 138 -3.14 -10.63 -2.21
C LEU A 138 -2.12 -9.92 -1.31
N GLU A 139 -2.22 -8.61 -1.17
CA GLU A 139 -1.36 -7.82 -0.27
C GLU A 139 -1.51 -8.21 1.21
N LEU A 140 -2.58 -8.90 1.60
CA LEU A 140 -2.73 -9.47 2.95
C LEU A 140 -1.65 -10.52 3.27
N LEU A 141 -1.01 -11.12 2.26
CA LEU A 141 0.12 -12.04 2.44
C LEU A 141 1.33 -11.37 3.10
N ASP A 142 1.51 -10.05 2.96
CA ASP A 142 2.54 -9.32 3.71
C ASP A 142 2.40 -9.55 5.21
N THR A 143 1.16 -9.51 5.70
CA THR A 143 0.84 -9.79 7.11
C THR A 143 1.11 -11.25 7.49
N VAL A 144 0.77 -12.18 6.60
CA VAL A 144 1.08 -13.61 6.82
C VAL A 144 2.58 -13.80 7.01
N PHE A 145 3.41 -13.20 6.15
CA PHE A 145 4.87 -13.26 6.27
C PHE A 145 5.38 -12.65 7.58
N MET A 146 4.80 -11.55 8.03
CA MET A 146 5.16 -10.94 9.32
C MET A 146 4.87 -11.89 10.49
N VAL A 147 3.70 -12.52 10.49
CA VAL A 147 3.24 -13.42 11.56
C VAL A 147 4.08 -14.69 11.61
N VAL A 148 4.23 -15.40 10.47
CA VAL A 148 4.97 -16.68 10.45
C VAL A 148 6.46 -16.50 10.74
N ARG A 149 7.04 -15.34 10.39
CA ARG A 149 8.43 -14.96 10.73
C ARG A 149 8.59 -14.38 12.12
N LYS A 150 7.52 -14.29 12.91
CA LYS A 150 7.48 -13.66 14.24
C LYS A 150 7.98 -12.20 14.24
N LYS A 151 7.77 -11.46 13.16
CA LYS A 151 8.11 -10.02 13.05
C LYS A 151 7.00 -9.13 13.63
N THR A 152 6.53 -9.45 14.83
CA THR A 152 5.36 -8.83 15.49
C THR A 152 5.46 -7.32 15.64
N LYS A 153 6.69 -6.77 15.75
CA LYS A 153 6.90 -5.30 15.76
C LYS A 153 6.48 -4.62 14.46
N GLN A 154 6.41 -5.36 13.33
CA GLN A 154 5.96 -4.84 12.04
C GLN A 154 4.44 -4.88 11.92
N LEU A 155 3.75 -5.75 12.69
CA LEU A 155 2.29 -5.82 12.77
C LEU A 155 1.75 -4.63 13.60
N SER A 156 1.96 -3.43 13.10
CA SER A 156 1.55 -2.19 13.74
C SER A 156 0.10 -1.85 13.44
N PHE A 157 -0.50 -0.95 14.23
CA PHE A 157 -1.82 -0.41 13.95
C PHE A 157 -1.90 0.18 12.52
N LEU A 158 -0.89 0.95 12.11
CA LEU A 158 -0.82 1.49 10.75
C LEU A 158 -0.94 0.39 9.70
N HIS A 159 -0.19 -0.71 9.83
CA HIS A 159 -0.21 -1.81 8.87
C HIS A 159 -1.59 -2.49 8.79
N VAL A 160 -2.16 -2.86 9.93
CA VAL A 160 -3.45 -3.57 10.01
C VAL A 160 -4.59 -2.68 9.52
N TYR A 161 -4.62 -1.44 9.98
CA TYR A 161 -5.64 -0.46 9.59
C TYR A 161 -5.57 -0.14 8.09
N HIS A 162 -4.37 0.07 7.55
CA HIS A 162 -4.15 0.35 6.13
C HIS A 162 -4.74 -0.74 5.25
N HIS A 163 -4.38 -2.02 5.48
CA HIS A 163 -4.89 -3.12 4.67
C HIS A 163 -6.41 -3.29 4.78
N ALA A 164 -6.95 -3.21 5.99
CA ALA A 164 -8.39 -3.28 6.20
C ALA A 164 -9.13 -2.13 5.49
N LEU A 165 -8.67 -0.89 5.67
CA LEU A 165 -9.29 0.30 5.06
C LEU A 165 -9.25 0.22 3.54
N LEU A 166 -8.12 -0.18 2.94
CA LEU A 166 -7.98 -0.16 1.48
C LEU A 166 -8.85 -1.21 0.77
N ILE A 167 -9.15 -2.35 1.39
CA ILE A 167 -10.12 -3.30 0.85
C ILE A 167 -11.49 -2.62 0.66
N TRP A 168 -11.97 -1.90 1.67
CA TRP A 168 -13.25 -1.22 1.63
C TRP A 168 -13.23 0.00 0.71
N ALA A 169 -12.16 0.78 0.75
CA ALA A 169 -12.01 1.97 -0.09
C ALA A 169 -12.04 1.60 -1.60
N TRP A 170 -11.30 0.57 -2.01
CA TRP A 170 -11.26 0.15 -3.40
C TRP A 170 -12.52 -0.61 -3.84
N TRP A 171 -13.18 -1.36 -2.94
CA TRP A 171 -14.51 -1.87 -3.22
C TRP A 171 -15.48 -0.75 -3.53
N PHE A 172 -15.52 0.30 -2.69
CA PHE A 172 -16.38 1.46 -2.87
C PHE A 172 -16.07 2.21 -4.17
N VAL A 173 -14.79 2.39 -4.48
CA VAL A 173 -14.34 3.00 -5.76
C VAL A 173 -14.85 2.20 -6.95
N CYS A 174 -14.63 0.89 -6.99
CA CYS A 174 -15.10 0.03 -8.08
C CYS A 174 -16.63 0.11 -8.24
N HIS A 175 -17.35 0.04 -7.12
CA HIS A 175 -18.82 0.11 -7.13
C HIS A 175 -19.34 1.43 -7.69
N LEU A 176 -18.76 2.57 -7.27
CA LEU A 176 -19.17 3.88 -7.77
C LEU A 176 -18.75 4.11 -9.23
N MET A 177 -17.52 3.78 -9.59
CA MET A 177 -17.06 3.93 -10.98
C MET A 177 -17.92 3.15 -11.95
N ALA A 178 -18.24 1.90 -11.62
CA ALA A 178 -19.03 1.06 -12.51
C ALA A 178 -20.48 1.54 -12.67
N ARG A 179 -21.03 2.23 -11.70
CA ARG A 179 -22.42 2.73 -11.72
C ARG A 179 -22.57 4.14 -12.27
N ASN A 180 -21.44 4.82 -12.50
CA ASN A 180 -21.40 6.19 -12.97
C ASN A 180 -20.36 6.29 -14.07
N ASP A 181 -20.58 7.14 -15.07
CA ASP A 181 -19.61 7.40 -16.14
C ASP A 181 -18.42 8.23 -15.65
N CYS A 182 -17.78 7.77 -14.58
CA CYS A 182 -16.71 8.44 -13.86
C CYS A 182 -15.48 7.55 -13.80
N ALA A 183 -14.34 8.04 -14.28
CA ALA A 183 -13.10 7.28 -14.32
C ALA A 183 -11.98 7.85 -13.44
N ASP A 184 -12.15 9.01 -12.82
CA ASP A 184 -11.06 9.77 -12.18
C ASP A 184 -10.26 8.99 -11.12
N ALA A 185 -10.84 7.93 -10.53
CA ALA A 185 -10.14 7.10 -9.56
C ALA A 185 -8.95 6.30 -10.15
N TYR A 186 -8.85 6.18 -11.50
CA TYR A 186 -7.68 5.56 -12.13
C TYR A 186 -6.38 6.26 -11.73
N PHE A 187 -6.41 7.59 -11.54
CA PHE A 187 -5.24 8.36 -11.17
C PHE A 187 -4.67 7.92 -9.82
N GLY A 188 -5.54 7.75 -8.82
CA GLY A 188 -5.14 7.22 -7.53
C GLY A 188 -4.56 5.80 -7.60
N ALA A 189 -5.17 4.92 -8.43
CA ALA A 189 -4.68 3.57 -8.66
C ALA A 189 -3.33 3.55 -9.38
N ALA A 190 -3.13 4.41 -10.38
CA ALA A 190 -1.87 4.54 -11.11
C ALA A 190 -0.74 5.02 -10.19
N CYS A 191 -0.97 6.08 -9.39
CA CYS A 191 -0.01 6.57 -8.41
C CYS A 191 0.34 5.50 -7.38
N ASN A 192 -0.65 4.75 -6.87
CA ASN A 192 -0.42 3.69 -5.91
C ASN A 192 0.35 2.52 -6.52
N SER A 193 0.03 2.11 -7.75
CA SER A 193 0.78 1.07 -8.47
C SER A 193 2.24 1.47 -8.68
N PHE A 194 2.52 2.73 -9.03
CA PHE A 194 3.90 3.23 -9.13
C PHE A 194 4.67 3.09 -7.81
N ILE A 195 4.08 3.52 -6.71
CA ILE A 195 4.70 3.39 -5.37
C ILE A 195 4.88 1.91 -4.99
N HIS A 196 3.93 1.04 -5.35
CA HIS A 196 4.03 -0.40 -5.09
C HIS A 196 5.15 -1.05 -5.90
N ILE A 197 5.40 -0.64 -7.15
CA ILE A 197 6.57 -1.08 -7.92
C ILE A 197 7.86 -0.79 -7.15
N VAL A 198 8.03 0.44 -6.68
CA VAL A 198 9.23 0.86 -5.92
C VAL A 198 9.35 0.08 -4.61
N MET A 199 8.24 -0.08 -3.88
CA MET A 199 8.21 -0.74 -2.57
C MET A 199 8.50 -2.25 -2.68
N TYR A 200 7.82 -2.97 -3.59
CA TYR A 200 8.02 -4.41 -3.73
C TYR A 200 9.36 -4.73 -4.40
N SER A 201 9.87 -3.88 -5.29
CA SER A 201 11.26 -3.98 -5.78
C SER A 201 12.27 -3.85 -4.63
N TYR A 202 12.04 -2.92 -3.69
CA TYR A 202 12.85 -2.82 -2.49
C TYR A 202 12.76 -4.09 -1.63
N TYR A 203 11.55 -4.65 -1.43
CA TYR A 203 11.39 -5.88 -0.64
C TYR A 203 12.06 -7.08 -1.31
N LEU A 204 12.00 -7.16 -2.64
CA LEU A 204 12.69 -8.18 -3.42
C LEU A 204 14.22 -8.09 -3.24
N MET A 205 14.78 -6.89 -3.42
CA MET A 205 16.22 -6.66 -3.24
C MET A 205 16.68 -6.94 -1.80
N ALA A 206 15.90 -6.49 -0.82
CA ALA A 206 16.20 -6.76 0.59
C ALA A 206 16.16 -8.25 0.93
N ALA A 207 15.23 -9.02 0.34
CA ALA A 207 15.17 -10.48 0.50
C ALA A 207 16.33 -11.21 -0.20
N LEU A 208 16.89 -10.63 -1.28
CA LEU A 208 18.11 -11.10 -1.94
C LEU A 208 19.39 -10.72 -1.18
N GLY A 209 19.30 -9.89 -0.14
CA GLY A 209 20.45 -9.42 0.64
C GLY A 209 21.15 -8.19 0.04
N VAL A 210 20.53 -7.54 -0.96
CA VAL A 210 21.07 -6.32 -1.58
C VAL A 210 20.82 -5.13 -0.64
N SER A 211 21.87 -4.34 -0.39
CA SER A 211 21.76 -3.13 0.42
C SER A 211 21.01 -2.02 -0.31
N CYS A 212 19.99 -1.47 0.35
CA CYS A 212 19.15 -0.41 -0.21
C CYS A 212 19.14 0.82 0.74
N PRO A 213 20.10 1.74 0.63
CA PRO A 213 20.23 2.89 1.53
C PRO A 213 19.07 3.89 1.39
N TRP A 214 18.33 3.84 0.30
CA TRP A 214 17.21 4.72 -0.04
C TRP A 214 15.87 4.35 0.61
N LYS A 215 15.82 3.37 1.52
CA LYS A 215 14.60 2.93 2.23
C LYS A 215 13.76 4.08 2.80
N ARG A 216 14.41 5.10 3.38
CA ARG A 216 13.72 6.27 3.97
C ARG A 216 12.91 7.06 2.93
N TYR A 217 13.39 7.09 1.69
CA TYR A 217 12.73 7.83 0.61
C TYR A 217 11.45 7.15 0.12
N ILE A 218 11.30 5.83 0.33
CA ILE A 218 10.05 5.11 0.02
C ILE A 218 8.90 5.71 0.83
N THR A 219 9.08 5.89 2.15
CA THR A 219 8.03 6.47 3.00
C THR A 219 7.75 7.93 2.63
N GLN A 220 8.76 8.69 2.24
CA GLN A 220 8.57 10.06 1.75
C GLN A 220 7.78 10.07 0.43
N ALA A 221 8.11 9.18 -0.51
CA ALA A 221 7.37 9.04 -1.77
C ALA A 221 5.92 8.61 -1.55
N GLN A 222 5.66 7.72 -0.58
CA GLN A 222 4.29 7.36 -0.18
C GLN A 222 3.52 8.57 0.36
N MET A 223 4.12 9.38 1.23
CA MET A 223 3.48 10.60 1.74
C MET A 223 3.23 11.63 0.63
N LEU A 224 4.18 11.80 -0.30
CA LEU A 224 4.00 12.65 -1.47
C LEU A 224 2.84 12.16 -2.34
N GLN A 225 2.74 10.84 -2.58
CA GLN A 225 1.61 10.25 -3.29
C GLN A 225 0.28 10.60 -2.60
N PHE A 226 0.18 10.50 -1.28
CA PHE A 226 -1.06 10.84 -0.57
C PHE A 226 -1.45 12.31 -0.77
N ILE A 227 -0.47 13.25 -0.75
CA ILE A 227 -0.71 14.66 -1.02
C ILE A 227 -1.19 14.87 -2.46
N VAL A 228 -0.50 14.29 -3.44
CA VAL A 228 -0.84 14.41 -4.87
C VAL A 228 -2.24 13.90 -5.15
N VAL A 229 -2.59 12.72 -4.62
CA VAL A 229 -3.93 12.11 -4.80
C VAL A 229 -5.01 12.88 -4.05
N PHE A 230 -4.69 13.48 -2.89
CA PHE A 230 -5.61 14.38 -2.18
C PHE A 230 -5.93 15.63 -3.00
N VAL A 231 -4.89 16.29 -3.54
CA VAL A 231 -5.04 17.48 -4.40
C VAL A 231 -5.83 17.15 -5.67
N HIS A 232 -5.55 16.00 -6.30
CA HIS A 232 -6.34 15.52 -7.43
C HIS A 232 -7.82 15.37 -7.08
N ALA A 233 -8.16 14.79 -5.92
CA ALA A 233 -9.54 14.66 -5.47
C ALA A 233 -10.25 16.01 -5.29
N VAL A 234 -9.53 17.07 -4.88
CA VAL A 234 -10.07 18.44 -4.82
C VAL A 234 -10.44 18.96 -6.21
N PHE A 235 -9.62 18.68 -7.24
CA PHE A 235 -9.94 19.04 -8.62
C PHE A 235 -11.14 18.25 -9.15
N VAL A 236 -11.19 16.94 -8.91
CA VAL A 236 -12.35 16.09 -9.26
C VAL A 236 -13.65 16.61 -8.64
N LEU A 237 -13.58 17.04 -7.36
CA LEU A 237 -14.75 17.60 -6.67
C LEU A 237 -15.25 18.88 -7.33
N ARG A 238 -14.36 19.73 -7.85
CA ARG A 238 -14.73 20.97 -8.55
C ARG A 238 -15.40 20.73 -9.89
N GLU A 239 -14.98 19.70 -10.61
CA GLU A 239 -15.52 19.38 -11.95
C GLU A 239 -16.94 18.77 -11.90
N GLN A 240 -17.35 18.22 -10.75
CA GLN A 240 -18.68 17.65 -10.49
C GLN A 240 -19.12 16.56 -11.53
N HIS A 241 -18.16 15.84 -12.08
CA HIS A 241 -18.42 14.77 -13.06
C HIS A 241 -18.62 13.41 -12.40
N CYS A 242 -18.09 13.25 -11.20
CA CYS A 242 -18.23 12.06 -10.38
C CYS A 242 -19.23 12.28 -9.25
N PRO A 243 -19.85 11.21 -8.70
CA PRO A 243 -20.57 11.30 -7.45
C PRO A 243 -19.71 11.93 -6.37
N VAL A 244 -20.22 12.95 -5.71
CA VAL A 244 -19.45 13.74 -4.70
C VAL A 244 -18.85 12.86 -3.60
N SER A 245 -19.45 11.70 -3.32
CA SER A 245 -18.94 10.72 -2.35
C SER A 245 -17.59 10.14 -2.73
N LEU A 246 -17.27 10.04 -4.02
CA LEU A 246 -15.99 9.48 -4.49
C LEU A 246 -14.79 10.36 -4.11
N PRO A 247 -14.72 11.66 -4.53
CA PRO A 247 -13.61 12.52 -4.12
C PRO A 247 -13.57 12.75 -2.61
N TRP A 248 -14.70 12.82 -1.90
CA TRP A 248 -14.70 12.91 -0.43
C TRP A 248 -14.11 11.68 0.24
N ALA A 249 -14.48 10.48 -0.21
CA ALA A 249 -13.88 9.24 0.30
C ALA A 249 -12.38 9.19 0.01
N GLN A 250 -11.95 9.61 -1.18
CA GLN A 250 -10.54 9.66 -1.56
C GLN A 250 -9.75 10.64 -0.67
N MET A 251 -10.26 11.85 -0.44
CA MET A 251 -9.64 12.83 0.46
C MET A 251 -9.57 12.30 1.89
N PHE A 252 -10.64 11.68 2.39
CA PHE A 252 -10.65 11.06 3.71
C PHE A 252 -9.56 9.99 3.85
N VAL A 253 -9.46 9.06 2.90
CA VAL A 253 -8.44 8.00 2.92
C VAL A 253 -7.03 8.60 2.86
N MET A 254 -6.79 9.55 1.96
CA MET A 254 -5.46 10.18 1.82
C MET A 254 -5.05 10.95 3.07
N ALA A 255 -5.95 11.71 3.68
CA ALA A 255 -5.69 12.42 4.94
C ALA A 255 -5.33 11.45 6.08
N ASN A 256 -6.10 10.36 6.24
CA ASN A 256 -5.80 9.31 7.22
C ASN A 256 -4.42 8.71 6.99
N MET A 257 -4.10 8.35 5.76
CA MET A 257 -2.80 7.77 5.42
C MET A 257 -1.67 8.76 5.69
N LEU A 258 -1.83 10.02 5.32
CA LEU A 258 -0.83 11.05 5.55
C LEU A 258 -0.52 11.23 7.05
N VAL A 259 -1.53 11.28 7.90
CA VAL A 259 -1.38 11.39 9.36
C VAL A 259 -0.67 10.16 9.92
N LEU A 260 -1.09 8.96 9.54
CA LEU A 260 -0.54 7.72 10.08
C LEU A 260 0.90 7.47 9.62
N PHE A 261 1.19 7.68 8.33
CA PHE A 261 2.54 7.54 7.77
C PHE A 261 3.47 8.66 8.26
N GLY A 262 2.97 9.88 8.42
CA GLY A 262 3.72 10.99 9.02
C GLY A 262 4.14 10.67 10.46
N ASN A 263 3.22 10.17 11.30
CA ASN A 263 3.52 9.74 12.66
C ASN A 263 4.54 8.57 12.68
N PHE A 264 4.39 7.60 11.77
CA PHE A 264 5.36 6.52 11.61
C PHE A 264 6.74 7.06 11.23
N TYR A 265 6.81 7.97 10.25
CA TYR A 265 8.06 8.57 9.78
C TYR A 265 8.79 9.31 10.89
N LEU A 266 8.07 10.15 11.65
CA LEU A 266 8.64 10.89 12.78
C LEU A 266 9.20 9.94 13.84
N LYS A 267 8.49 8.88 14.22
CA LYS A 267 8.96 7.89 15.18
C LYS A 267 10.17 7.08 14.68
N ALA A 268 10.19 6.73 13.39
CA ALA A 268 11.23 5.87 12.84
C ALA A 268 12.54 6.60 12.54
N TYR A 269 12.48 7.88 12.18
CA TYR A 269 13.61 8.62 11.62
C TYR A 269 13.97 9.88 12.41
N ALA A 270 13.01 10.72 12.84
CA ALA A 270 13.29 11.98 13.53
C ALA A 270 13.86 11.77 14.95
N SER A 271 13.38 10.74 15.68
CA SER A 271 13.88 10.42 17.02
C SER A 271 15.37 10.00 17.03
N LYS A 272 15.85 9.41 15.94
CA LYS A 272 17.25 8.99 15.81
C LYS A 272 18.20 10.16 15.58
N THR A 273 17.75 11.20 14.88
CA THR A 273 18.56 12.40 14.63
C THR A 273 18.76 13.22 15.92
N SER A 274 17.75 13.25 16.81
CA SER A 274 17.86 13.91 18.11
C SER A 274 18.80 13.18 19.09
N ALA A 275 18.87 11.84 18.99
CA ALA A 275 19.77 11.06 19.84
C ALA A 275 21.24 11.10 19.39
N ALA A 276 21.50 11.48 18.14
CA ALA A 276 22.83 11.63 17.55
C ALA A 276 23.43 13.03 17.72
N ALA A 277 22.70 14.00 18.31
CA ALA A 277 23.24 15.30 18.64
C ALA A 277 24.34 15.12 19.73
N PRO A 278 25.54 15.72 19.55
CA PRO A 278 26.62 15.56 20.52
C PRO A 278 26.14 16.04 21.90
N LYS A 279 26.22 15.16 22.90
CA LYS A 279 26.01 15.54 24.29
C LYS A 279 26.99 16.66 24.60
N LYS A 280 26.49 17.86 25.03
CA LYS A 280 27.31 18.94 25.54
C LYS A 280 28.29 18.35 26.58
N PRO A 281 29.60 18.65 26.49
CA PRO A 281 30.54 18.17 27.46
C PRO A 281 30.12 18.64 28.88
N PRO A 282 30.30 17.82 29.93
CA PRO A 282 29.91 18.19 31.25
C PRO A 282 30.68 19.48 31.64
N THR A 283 29.96 20.49 32.04
CA THR A 283 30.51 21.74 32.57
C THR A 283 31.35 21.36 33.78
N THR A 284 32.67 21.41 33.64
CA THR A 284 33.63 21.27 34.76
C THR A 284 33.43 22.44 35.70
N THR A 285 32.64 22.24 36.75
CA THR A 285 32.64 23.16 37.88
C THR A 285 33.99 23.02 38.56
N THR A 286 34.89 23.94 38.30
CA THR A 286 36.13 24.15 39.01
C THR A 286 35.79 24.47 40.47
N ARG A 287 35.91 23.47 41.33
CA ARG A 287 35.79 23.61 42.78
C ARG A 287 37.01 24.40 43.27
N ALA A 288 36.80 25.60 43.80
CA ALA A 288 37.83 26.42 44.40
C ALA A 288 38.55 25.68 45.54
N PRO A 289 39.88 25.83 45.67
CA PRO A 289 40.61 25.12 46.73
C PRO A 289 40.23 25.64 48.11
N SER A 290 39.80 24.74 49.00
CA SER A 290 39.51 24.98 50.39
C SER A 290 40.86 25.28 51.13
N THR A 291 41.04 26.49 51.64
CA THR A 291 42.16 26.89 52.52
C THR A 291 42.02 26.16 53.80
N ARG A 292 42.94 25.20 54.06
CA ARG A 292 43.10 24.43 55.29
C ARG A 292 43.78 25.32 56.33
N ARG A 293 43.02 25.86 57.28
CA ARG A 293 43.50 26.65 58.39
C ARG A 293 44.20 25.71 59.45
N THR A 294 45.50 25.76 59.43
CA THR A 294 46.35 25.08 60.45
C THR A 294 46.16 25.71 61.84
N ARG A 295 45.63 24.93 62.78
CA ARG A 295 45.47 25.32 64.18
C ARG A 295 46.72 24.93 64.91
N SER A 296 47.51 25.97 65.26
CA SER A 296 48.67 25.84 66.11
C SER A 296 48.25 25.35 67.54
N ARG A 297 48.89 24.32 67.97
CA ARG A 297 48.75 23.79 69.38
C ARG A 297 49.84 24.38 70.19
N LYS A 298 49.53 25.21 71.19
CA LYS A 298 50.46 25.63 72.27
C LYS A 298 50.59 24.48 73.28
N VAL A 299 51.83 24.18 73.55
CA VAL A 299 52.25 23.35 74.71
C VAL A 299 52.48 24.30 75.87
N ASP A 300 51.88 23.97 76.96
CA ASP A 300 52.40 24.14 78.32
C ASP A 300 51.95 22.93 79.11
#